data_94ac8152c5e9f22407cd97cb3141647f
#
_entry.id   94ac8152c5e9f22407cd97cb3141647f
#
_cell.length_a   1.000
_cell.length_b   1.000
_cell.length_c   1.000
_cell.angle_alpha   90.00
_cell.angle_beta   90.00
_cell.angle_gamma   90.00
#
_symmetry.space_group_name_H-M   'P 1'
#
loop_
_entity.id
_entity.type
_entity.pdbx_description
1 polymer ?
#
loop_
_entity_poly.entity_id
_entity_poly.type
_entity_poly.pdbx_seq_one_letter_code
_entity_poly.pdbx_strand_id
1 'polypeptide(L)'
;MSIEDFRNHCLSLKEVSEEMPFDKSKNDYAHNILMVSIDNKWFCLVNIEVFYCCILKSSRNVSTNLQAEYDAVHPAYHMNHRHWISVFFNQDMPNSHIIEHVDEAYHHVLSSLPKYECDKLA
;
A
#
# COMPACT_ATOMS: atom_id res chain seq x y z
N MET A 1 5.81 3.13 14.03
CA MET A 1 5.33 4.11 13.00
C MET A 1 3.87 4.44 13.29
N SER A 2 3.53 5.72 13.29
CA SER A 2 2.13 6.15 13.50
C SER A 2 1.38 6.20 12.16
N ILE A 3 0.04 6.22 12.24
CA ILE A 3 -0.78 6.39 11.04
C ILE A 3 -0.51 7.76 10.39
N GLU A 4 -0.26 8.80 11.19
CA GLU A 4 0.07 10.13 10.67
C GLU A 4 1.38 10.13 9.90
N ASP A 5 2.41 9.46 10.42
CA ASP A 5 3.71 9.33 9.74
C ASP A 5 3.54 8.60 8.40
N PHE A 6 2.77 7.52 8.41
CA PHE A 6 2.50 6.72 7.21
C PHE A 6 1.77 7.55 6.15
N ARG A 7 0.70 8.23 6.54
CA ARG A 7 -0.08 9.08 5.62
C ARG A 7 0.76 10.23 5.07
N ASN A 8 1.53 10.90 5.92
CA ASN A 8 2.39 12.00 5.50
C ASN A 8 3.40 11.53 4.46
N HIS A 9 3.98 10.35 4.64
CA HIS A 9 4.89 9.79 3.65
C HIS A 9 4.18 9.54 2.31
N CYS A 10 3.03 8.87 2.33
CA CYS A 10 2.26 8.60 1.11
C CYS A 10 1.88 9.89 0.38
N LEU A 11 1.40 10.89 1.12
CA LEU A 11 0.98 12.17 0.53
C LEU A 11 2.15 13.02 0.04
N SER A 12 3.38 12.70 0.45
CA SER A 12 4.57 13.36 -0.09
C SER A 12 4.91 12.89 -1.51
N LEU A 13 4.36 11.76 -1.95
CA LEU A 13 4.58 11.23 -3.28
C LEU A 13 3.73 12.01 -4.29
N LYS A 14 4.26 12.18 -5.50
CA LYS A 14 3.68 13.07 -6.50
C LYS A 14 2.34 12.56 -7.03
N GLU A 15 1.33 13.45 -7.05
CA GLU A 15 0.00 13.18 -7.61
C GLU A 15 -0.76 12.07 -6.87
N VAL A 16 -0.42 11.83 -5.62
CA VAL A 16 -1.10 10.84 -4.78
C VAL A 16 -2.35 11.46 -4.16
N SER A 17 -3.43 10.70 -4.13
CA SER A 17 -4.66 11.04 -3.42
C SER A 17 -5.07 9.90 -2.50
N GLU A 18 -5.91 10.21 -1.51
CA GLU A 18 -6.44 9.21 -0.59
C GLU A 18 -7.97 9.29 -0.56
N GLU A 19 -8.61 8.15 -0.29
CA GLU A 19 -10.06 8.05 -0.19
C GLU A 19 -10.44 6.95 0.78
N MET A 20 -11.67 7.00 1.28
CA MET A 20 -12.25 5.96 2.12
C MET A 20 -13.45 5.36 1.38
N PRO A 21 -13.21 4.43 0.42
CA PRO A 21 -14.26 3.99 -0.51
C PRO A 21 -15.38 3.19 0.16
N PHE A 22 -15.13 2.67 1.38
CA PHE A 22 -16.09 1.85 2.11
C PHE A 22 -16.60 2.54 3.38
N ASP A 23 -16.53 3.86 3.45
CA ASP A 23 -16.90 4.64 4.62
C ASP A 23 -18.35 4.47 5.06
N LYS A 24 -19.23 4.05 4.14
CA LYS A 24 -20.63 3.77 4.41
C LYS A 24 -20.93 2.30 4.69
N SER A 25 -19.91 1.45 4.71
CA SER A 25 -20.07 0.03 5.01
C SER A 25 -20.51 -0.18 6.45
N LYS A 26 -21.34 -1.19 6.68
CA LYS A 26 -21.74 -1.62 8.03
C LYS A 26 -20.66 -2.50 8.67
N ASN A 27 -19.66 -2.93 7.91
CA ASN A 27 -18.53 -3.68 8.43
C ASN A 27 -17.56 -2.71 9.10
N ASP A 28 -17.33 -2.85 10.40
CA ASP A 28 -16.50 -1.94 11.19
C ASP A 28 -15.06 -1.88 10.67
N TYR A 29 -14.52 -2.98 10.19
CA TYR A 29 -13.17 -2.99 9.61
C TYR A 29 -13.15 -2.25 8.28
N ALA A 30 -14.07 -2.58 7.39
CA ALA A 30 -14.06 -2.05 6.03
C ALA A 30 -14.29 -0.54 5.98
N HIS A 31 -15.13 0.01 6.86
CA HIS A 31 -15.46 1.43 6.78
C HIS A 31 -14.29 2.34 7.20
N ASN A 32 -13.28 1.79 7.85
CA ASN A 32 -12.07 2.52 8.24
C ASN A 32 -10.89 2.30 7.29
N ILE A 33 -11.11 1.68 6.13
CA ILE A 33 -10.05 1.47 5.15
C ILE A 33 -9.78 2.76 4.40
N LEU A 34 -8.50 3.19 4.44
CA LEU A 34 -7.98 4.31 3.66
C LEU A 34 -7.23 3.75 2.46
N MET A 35 -7.69 4.09 1.26
CA MET A 35 -7.05 3.72 0.00
C MET A 35 -6.18 4.86 -0.48
N VAL A 36 -4.95 4.56 -0.85
CA VAL A 36 -4.01 5.53 -1.42
C VAL A 36 -3.79 5.19 -2.89
N SER A 37 -3.97 6.18 -3.75
CA SER A 37 -3.97 5.95 -5.19
C SER A 37 -3.16 7.00 -5.94
N ILE A 38 -2.77 6.61 -7.16
CA ILE A 38 -2.19 7.51 -8.14
C ILE A 38 -3.00 7.34 -9.44
N ASP A 39 -3.54 8.45 -9.96
CA ASP A 39 -4.41 8.45 -11.14
C ASP A 39 -5.55 7.42 -11.03
N ASN A 40 -6.22 7.43 -9.88
CA ASN A 40 -7.32 6.51 -9.53
C ASN A 40 -6.93 5.03 -9.49
N LYS A 41 -5.65 4.70 -9.49
CA LYS A 41 -5.14 3.33 -9.34
C LYS A 41 -4.57 3.15 -7.95
N TRP A 42 -5.12 2.21 -7.20
CA TRP A 42 -4.72 1.93 -5.83
C TRP A 42 -3.33 1.28 -5.80
N PHE A 43 -2.48 1.73 -4.90
CA PHE A 43 -1.18 1.08 -4.66
C PHE A 43 -0.96 0.72 -3.20
N CYS A 44 -1.74 1.28 -2.28
CA CYS A 44 -1.58 1.03 -0.86
C CYS A 44 -2.92 1.19 -0.16
N LEU A 45 -3.14 0.40 0.89
CA LEU A 45 -4.27 0.63 1.79
C LEU A 45 -3.89 0.30 3.23
N VAL A 46 -4.52 1.00 4.16
CA VAL A 46 -4.38 0.77 5.60
C VAL A 46 -5.73 0.92 6.26
N ASN A 47 -5.88 0.35 7.46
CA ASN A 47 -7.03 0.62 8.31
C ASN A 47 -6.62 1.71 9.30
N ILE A 48 -7.32 2.84 9.34
CA ILE A 48 -6.96 3.98 10.18
C ILE A 48 -7.29 3.75 11.66
N GLU A 49 -8.20 2.84 11.97
CA GLU A 49 -8.59 2.51 13.34
C GLU A 49 -7.71 1.40 13.90
N VAL A 50 -7.49 0.35 13.15
CA VAL A 50 -6.64 -0.79 13.55
C VAL A 50 -5.39 -0.82 12.66
N PHE A 51 -4.44 0.06 12.97
CA PHE A 51 -3.25 0.30 12.18
C PHE A 51 -2.12 -0.64 12.62
N TYR A 52 -2.18 -1.91 12.20
CA TYR A 52 -1.12 -2.87 12.48
C TYR A 52 -0.50 -3.52 11.23
N CYS A 53 -1.01 -3.22 10.06
CA CYS A 53 -0.40 -3.63 8.79
C CYS A 53 -0.77 -2.65 7.68
N CYS A 54 0.03 -2.66 6.61
CA CYS A 54 -0.34 -2.03 5.35
C CYS A 54 -0.45 -3.07 4.26
N ILE A 55 -1.29 -2.83 3.26
CA ILE A 55 -1.45 -3.70 2.11
C ILE A 55 -0.90 -2.95 0.90
N LEU A 56 0.06 -3.56 0.21
CA LEU A 56 0.83 -2.90 -0.84
C LEU A 56 0.69 -3.65 -2.16
N LYS A 57 0.59 -2.89 -3.24
CA LYS A 57 0.66 -3.43 -4.60
C LYS A 57 2.06 -4.00 -4.83
N SER A 58 2.14 -5.17 -5.43
CA SER A 58 3.40 -5.88 -5.62
C SER A 58 3.36 -6.74 -6.87
N SER A 59 4.53 -7.02 -7.45
CA SER A 59 4.63 -8.06 -8.48
C SER A 59 4.68 -9.44 -7.81
N ARG A 60 4.34 -10.49 -8.56
CA ARG A 60 4.35 -11.86 -8.04
C ARG A 60 5.73 -12.28 -7.53
N ASN A 61 6.79 -11.94 -8.26
CA ASN A 61 8.16 -12.30 -7.88
C ASN A 61 8.58 -11.60 -6.59
N VAL A 62 8.31 -10.31 -6.48
CA VAL A 62 8.62 -9.53 -5.27
C VAL A 62 7.82 -10.07 -4.08
N SER A 63 6.54 -10.34 -4.27
CA SER A 63 5.68 -10.90 -3.24
C SER A 63 6.23 -12.24 -2.71
N THR A 64 6.58 -13.15 -3.59
CA THR A 64 7.12 -14.47 -3.22
C THR A 64 8.43 -14.32 -2.44
N ASN A 65 9.33 -13.47 -2.92
CA ASN A 65 10.63 -13.25 -2.28
C ASN A 65 10.49 -12.63 -0.89
N LEU A 66 9.62 -11.64 -0.74
CA LEU A 66 9.40 -10.97 0.56
C LEU A 66 8.74 -11.91 1.56
N GLN A 67 7.79 -12.74 1.13
CA GLN A 67 7.16 -13.71 2.02
C GLN A 67 8.16 -14.76 2.51
N ALA A 68 9.13 -15.12 1.68
CA ALA A 68 10.19 -16.05 2.08
C ALA A 68 11.21 -15.42 3.04
N GLU A 69 11.46 -14.10 2.89
CA GLU A 69 12.48 -13.39 3.65
C GLU A 69 11.97 -12.88 5.01
N TYR A 70 10.71 -12.43 5.08
CA TYR A 70 10.15 -11.77 6.27
C TYR A 70 8.89 -12.47 6.78
N ASP A 71 8.85 -12.72 8.08
CA ASP A 71 7.62 -13.20 8.74
C ASP A 71 6.52 -12.13 8.73
N ALA A 72 6.89 -10.86 8.66
CA ALA A 72 5.96 -9.74 8.60
C ALA A 72 5.13 -9.71 7.31
N VAL A 73 5.57 -10.38 6.25
CA VAL A 73 4.93 -10.31 4.93
C VAL A 73 4.06 -11.54 4.71
N HIS A 74 2.79 -11.29 4.36
CA HIS A 74 1.78 -12.32 4.12
C HIS A 74 1.01 -12.02 2.83
N PRO A 75 0.35 -13.03 2.23
CA PRO A 75 -0.61 -12.76 1.16
C PRO A 75 -1.73 -11.83 1.66
N ALA A 76 -2.20 -10.93 0.82
CA ALA A 76 -3.31 -10.04 1.17
C ALA A 76 -4.64 -10.79 1.01
N TYR A 77 -5.30 -11.13 2.12
CA TYR A 77 -6.46 -12.03 2.11
C TYR A 77 -7.69 -11.49 1.39
N HIS A 78 -7.88 -10.18 1.36
CA HIS A 78 -9.07 -9.56 0.77
C HIS A 78 -8.79 -8.94 -0.61
N MET A 79 -7.59 -9.20 -1.14
CA MET A 79 -7.14 -8.67 -2.43
C MET A 79 -6.57 -9.82 -3.25
N ASN A 80 -6.32 -9.58 -4.54
CA ASN A 80 -5.66 -10.58 -5.39
C ASN A 80 -4.23 -10.85 -4.90
N HIS A 81 -3.99 -12.04 -4.39
CA HIS A 81 -2.71 -12.44 -3.79
C HIS A 81 -1.52 -12.36 -4.75
N ARG A 82 -1.77 -12.37 -6.07
CA ARG A 82 -0.71 -12.27 -7.08
C ARG A 82 -0.16 -10.85 -7.20
N HIS A 83 -0.93 -9.86 -6.73
CA HIS A 83 -0.63 -8.45 -6.93
C HIS A 83 -0.58 -7.65 -5.64
N TRP A 84 -0.91 -8.25 -4.51
CA TRP A 84 -1.01 -7.55 -3.22
C TRP A 84 -0.41 -8.37 -2.10
N ILE A 85 0.32 -7.67 -1.22
CA ILE A 85 0.89 -8.26 0.01
C ILE A 85 0.42 -7.47 1.23
N SER A 86 0.33 -8.16 2.37
CA SER A 86 0.16 -7.52 3.68
C SER A 86 1.51 -7.46 4.37
N VAL A 87 1.89 -6.30 4.89
CA VAL A 87 3.13 -6.11 5.66
C VAL A 87 2.76 -5.64 7.06
N PHE A 88 3.03 -6.47 8.05
CA PHE A 88 2.70 -6.17 9.45
C PHE A 88 3.80 -5.33 10.09
N PHE A 89 3.37 -4.31 10.87
CA PHE A 89 4.28 -3.44 11.60
C PHE A 89 4.81 -4.14 12.86
N ASN A 90 5.92 -3.63 13.37
CA ASN A 90 6.50 -4.09 14.64
C ASN A 90 6.87 -5.59 14.65
N GLN A 91 7.25 -6.11 13.49
CA GLN A 91 7.79 -7.45 13.33
C GLN A 91 9.21 -7.37 12.77
N ASP A 92 9.62 -8.34 11.95
CA ASP A 92 11.00 -8.46 11.47
C ASP A 92 11.39 -7.50 10.34
N MET A 93 10.41 -6.77 9.74
CA MET A 93 10.74 -5.74 8.75
C MET A 93 10.81 -4.37 9.41
N PRO A 94 11.98 -3.69 9.38
CA PRO A 94 12.11 -2.33 9.94
C PRO A 94 11.20 -1.32 9.23
N ASN A 95 10.79 -0.28 9.94
CA ASN A 95 9.94 0.77 9.39
C ASN A 95 10.53 1.41 8.12
N SER A 96 11.85 1.63 8.09
CA SER A 96 12.53 2.19 6.91
C SER A 96 12.36 1.31 5.68
N HIS A 97 12.40 0.00 5.85
CA HIS A 97 12.18 -0.96 4.75
C HIS A 97 10.73 -0.99 4.33
N ILE A 98 9.80 -0.89 5.27
CA ILE A 98 8.36 -0.80 4.95
C ILE A 98 8.10 0.42 4.08
N ILE A 99 8.66 1.56 4.43
CA ILE A 99 8.52 2.80 3.65
C ILE A 99 9.13 2.64 2.25
N GLU A 100 10.27 1.98 2.12
CA GLU A 100 10.86 1.66 0.82
C GLU A 100 9.90 0.84 -0.05
N HIS A 101 9.22 -0.14 0.55
CA HIS A 101 8.25 -0.97 -0.18
C HIS A 101 6.97 -0.21 -0.53
N VAL A 102 6.58 0.78 0.27
CA VAL A 102 5.50 1.71 -0.10
C VAL A 102 5.90 2.46 -1.38
N ASP A 103 7.13 2.97 -1.44
CA ASP A 103 7.65 3.68 -2.61
C ASP A 103 7.71 2.75 -3.82
N GLU A 104 8.12 1.51 -3.64
CA GLU A 104 8.15 0.51 -4.73
C GLU A 104 6.75 0.21 -5.25
N ALA A 105 5.74 0.12 -4.36
CA ALA A 105 4.36 -0.07 -4.76
C ALA A 105 3.86 1.12 -5.60
N TYR A 106 4.20 2.33 -5.18
CA TYR A 106 3.90 3.55 -5.94
C TYR A 106 4.53 3.50 -7.33
N HIS A 107 5.82 3.20 -7.43
CA HIS A 107 6.52 3.13 -8.71
C HIS A 107 6.02 1.99 -9.59
N HIS A 108 5.61 0.87 -8.99
CA HIS A 108 5.05 -0.25 -9.73
C HIS A 108 3.75 0.17 -10.46
N VAL A 109 2.87 0.90 -9.78
CA VAL A 109 1.64 1.41 -10.40
C VAL A 109 1.96 2.51 -11.40
N LEU A 110 2.87 3.43 -11.05
CA LEU A 110 3.30 4.51 -11.94
C LEU A 110 3.80 3.96 -13.28
N SER A 111 4.60 2.89 -13.26
CA SER A 111 5.14 2.26 -14.48
C SER A 111 4.07 1.61 -15.36
N SER A 112 2.86 1.36 -14.80
CA SER A 112 1.74 0.78 -15.55
C SER A 112 0.88 1.84 -16.23
N LEU A 113 1.09 3.14 -15.95
CA LEU A 113 0.32 4.22 -16.54
C LEU A 113 0.74 4.47 -17.99
N PRO A 114 -0.15 5.05 -18.82
CA PRO A 114 0.23 5.48 -20.16
C PRO A 114 1.43 6.42 -20.10
N LYS A 115 2.28 6.34 -21.12
CA LYS A 115 3.56 7.06 -21.15
C LYS A 115 3.40 8.57 -20.93
N TYR A 116 2.39 9.19 -21.53
CA TYR A 116 2.20 10.64 -21.38
C TYR A 116 1.84 11.01 -19.93
N GLU A 117 1.13 10.16 -19.20
CA GLU A 117 0.83 10.39 -17.80
C GLU A 117 2.07 10.23 -16.93
N CYS A 118 2.91 9.25 -17.24
CA CYS A 118 4.20 9.11 -16.57
C CYS A 118 5.07 10.35 -16.76
N ASP A 119 5.13 10.88 -17.96
CA ASP A 119 5.88 12.10 -18.27
C ASP A 119 5.32 13.30 -17.51
N LYS A 120 4.01 13.39 -17.38
CA LYS A 120 3.34 14.44 -16.61
C LYS A 120 3.69 14.35 -15.12
N LEU A 121 3.82 13.15 -14.58
CA LEU A 121 4.09 12.91 -13.18
C LEU A 121 5.59 12.95 -12.84
N ALA A 122 6.40 12.66 -13.81
CA ALA A 122 7.84 12.72 -13.63
C ALA A 122 8.31 14.17 -13.57
#